data_1a97c4bd7e76f3d239c5194a52a1ab8d
#
_entry.id   1a97c4bd7e76f3d239c5194a52a1ab8d
#
_cell.length_a   1.000
_cell.length_b   1.000
_cell.length_c   1.000
_cell.angle_alpha   90.00
_cell.angle_beta   90.00
_cell.angle_gamma   90.00
#
_symmetry.space_group_name_H-M   'P 1'
#
loop_
_entity.id
_entity.type
_entity.pdbx_description
1 polymer ?
#
loop_
_entity_poly.entity_id
_entity_poly.type
_entity_poly.pdbx_seq_one_letter_code
_entity_poly.pdbx_strand_id
1 'polypeptide(L)'
;MNPQYLPNDGYIASTLTGDLFESLLEEGLRCENNKSVSTGLQTPDGVETCPHYGVSEENCEKLFAFLAPYIETYMEQFPYIKSIGILSSDCPITFGEPWFNLQKPNHYLPMHMHDGVLSYSIWLQLPASSEFIFSYATITGKSSDYRINLTPTDSGKFLLFPSTLNHAVHPFKSDDPNETRIVLSGNILFQGVAELINSNQINNFT
;
A
#
# COMPACT_ATOMS: atom_id res chain seq x y z
N MET A 1 -13.24 5.80 -12.35
CA MET A 1 -12.98 5.32 -10.97
C MET A 1 -14.12 4.45 -10.49
N ASN A 2 -13.84 3.31 -9.88
CA ASN A 2 -14.86 2.36 -9.42
C ASN A 2 -14.76 2.19 -7.90
N PRO A 3 -15.57 2.87 -7.07
CA PRO A 3 -15.66 2.64 -5.63
C PRO A 3 -16.05 1.20 -5.35
N GLN A 4 -15.38 0.58 -4.40
CA GLN A 4 -15.71 -0.76 -3.92
C GLN A 4 -16.09 -0.67 -2.44
N TYR A 5 -17.22 -1.25 -2.09
CA TYR A 5 -17.80 -1.11 -0.75
C TYR A 5 -17.51 -2.35 0.09
N LEU A 6 -16.94 -2.11 1.27
CA LEU A 6 -16.92 -3.06 2.37
C LEU A 6 -18.06 -2.71 3.34
N PRO A 7 -18.47 -3.61 4.25
CA PRO A 7 -19.62 -3.38 5.12
C PRO A 7 -19.61 -2.10 5.96
N ASN A 8 -18.44 -1.62 6.36
CA ASN A 8 -18.28 -0.44 7.22
C ASN A 8 -17.70 0.76 6.47
N ASP A 9 -16.78 0.50 5.55
CA ASP A 9 -16.11 1.45 4.69
C ASP A 9 -15.90 0.80 3.33
N GLY A 10 -15.18 1.49 2.44
CA GLY A 10 -14.89 0.95 1.13
C GLY A 10 -13.44 1.15 0.74
N TYR A 11 -13.14 0.74 -0.45
CA TYR A 11 -11.87 1.03 -1.10
C TYR A 11 -12.11 1.45 -2.55
N ILE A 12 -11.16 2.18 -3.12
CA ILE A 12 -11.16 2.47 -4.55
C ILE A 12 -10.24 1.49 -5.24
N ALA A 13 -10.72 0.90 -6.33
CA ALA A 13 -9.92 0.09 -7.22
C ALA A 13 -9.83 0.75 -8.60
N SER A 14 -8.62 0.78 -9.16
CA SER A 14 -8.36 1.29 -10.51
C SER A 14 -7.12 0.61 -11.09
N THR A 15 -6.62 1.11 -12.21
CA THR A 15 -5.43 0.58 -12.87
C THR A 15 -4.53 1.74 -13.27
N LEU A 16 -3.27 1.67 -12.91
CA LEU A 16 -2.21 2.53 -13.38
C LEU A 16 -1.70 1.98 -14.72
N THR A 17 -1.58 2.82 -15.72
CA THR A 17 -1.10 2.46 -17.07
C THR A 17 -0.25 3.58 -17.66
N GLY A 18 0.38 3.34 -18.80
CA GLY A 18 1.17 4.34 -19.53
C GLY A 18 2.53 4.63 -18.91
N ASP A 19 3.08 5.79 -19.24
CA ASP A 19 4.49 6.14 -18.96
C ASP A 19 4.84 6.07 -17.45
N LEU A 20 3.91 6.42 -16.58
CA LEU A 20 4.15 6.34 -15.14
C LEU A 20 4.25 4.88 -14.67
N PHE A 21 3.39 3.99 -15.18
CA PHE A 21 3.49 2.56 -14.87
C PHE A 21 4.85 2.00 -15.30
N GLU A 22 5.27 2.28 -16.53
CA GLU A 22 6.55 1.82 -17.08
C GLU A 22 7.74 2.35 -16.27
N SER A 23 7.72 3.63 -15.91
CA SER A 23 8.77 4.27 -15.13
C SER A 23 8.89 3.66 -13.72
N LEU A 24 7.77 3.44 -13.04
CA LEU A 24 7.76 2.82 -11.70
C LEU A 24 8.17 1.34 -11.75
N LEU A 25 7.73 0.60 -12.76
CA LEU A 25 8.14 -0.79 -12.95
C LEU A 25 9.65 -0.89 -13.18
N GLU A 26 10.20 -0.05 -14.07
CA GLU A 26 11.63 0.00 -14.34
C GLU A 26 12.45 0.35 -13.08
N GLU A 27 11.98 1.29 -12.28
CA GLU A 27 12.62 1.65 -11.02
C GLU A 27 12.59 0.49 -10.02
N GLY A 28 11.45 -0.19 -9.86
CA GLY A 28 11.32 -1.36 -9.00
C GLY A 28 12.23 -2.52 -9.41
N LEU A 29 12.37 -2.76 -10.72
CA LEU A 29 13.30 -3.76 -11.28
C LEU A 29 14.77 -3.38 -11.03
N ARG A 30 15.11 -2.08 -11.05
CA ARG A 30 16.46 -1.62 -10.67
C ARG A 30 16.75 -1.84 -9.20
N CYS A 31 15.77 -1.63 -8.31
CA CYS A 31 15.91 -1.92 -6.89
C CYS A 31 16.22 -3.40 -6.63
N GLU A 32 15.61 -4.32 -7.38
CA GLU A 32 15.89 -5.74 -7.29
C GLU A 32 17.37 -6.08 -7.60
N ASN A 33 17.94 -5.40 -8.58
CA ASN A 33 19.32 -5.61 -9.01
C ASN A 33 20.35 -4.87 -8.15
N ASN A 34 19.96 -3.79 -7.50
CA ASN A 34 20.80 -2.99 -6.62
C ASN A 34 20.42 -3.28 -5.17
N LYS A 35 21.18 -4.09 -4.47
CA LYS A 35 20.99 -4.38 -3.03
C LYS A 35 21.21 -3.13 -2.15
N SER A 36 20.54 -2.03 -2.46
CA SER A 36 20.56 -0.83 -1.64
C SER A 36 19.62 -1.01 -0.44
N VAL A 37 20.00 -0.44 0.66
CA VAL A 37 19.46 -0.50 2.02
C VAL A 37 17.94 -0.78 2.05
N SER A 38 17.60 -1.96 2.51
CA SER A 38 16.23 -2.36 2.82
C SER A 38 15.88 -1.93 4.25
N THR A 39 14.71 -1.33 4.40
CA THR A 39 14.07 -1.06 5.71
C THR A 39 12.91 -2.02 5.97
N GLY A 40 12.95 -3.22 5.35
CA GLY A 40 11.87 -4.19 5.41
C GLY A 40 11.51 -4.66 6.82
N LEU A 41 10.28 -5.14 6.95
CA LEU A 41 9.80 -5.79 8.18
C LEU A 41 10.67 -7.00 8.51
N GLN A 42 11.22 -7.04 9.71
CA GLN A 42 11.93 -8.19 10.24
C GLN A 42 11.01 -8.98 11.17
N THR A 43 11.06 -10.30 11.05
CA THR A 43 10.46 -11.17 12.05
C THR A 43 11.24 -11.09 13.37
N PRO A 44 10.67 -11.49 14.53
CA PRO A 44 11.37 -11.45 15.82
C PRO A 44 12.69 -12.24 15.86
N ASP A 45 12.88 -13.20 14.96
CA ASP A 45 14.13 -13.97 14.76
C ASP A 45 15.09 -13.32 13.76
N GLY A 46 14.77 -12.11 13.28
CA GLY A 46 15.65 -11.30 12.42
C GLY A 46 15.60 -11.67 10.94
N VAL A 47 14.63 -12.49 10.52
CA VAL A 47 14.43 -12.82 9.11
C VAL A 47 13.66 -11.71 8.43
N GLU A 48 14.23 -11.14 7.37
CA GLU A 48 13.57 -10.14 6.55
C GLU A 48 12.49 -10.80 5.68
N THR A 49 11.22 -10.39 5.89
CA THR A 49 10.09 -10.99 5.18
C THR A 49 9.78 -10.31 3.86
N CYS A 50 10.18 -9.04 3.70
CA CYS A 50 9.94 -8.27 2.49
C CYS A 50 10.85 -7.04 2.48
N PRO A 51 11.87 -6.97 1.61
CA PRO A 51 12.68 -5.78 1.44
C PRO A 51 11.86 -4.58 0.96
N HIS A 52 12.08 -3.41 1.59
CA HIS A 52 11.50 -2.13 1.20
C HIS A 52 12.57 -1.23 0.56
N TYR A 53 12.23 -0.57 -0.54
CA TYR A 53 13.11 0.36 -1.23
C TYR A 53 12.36 1.66 -1.52
N GLY A 54 13.02 2.79 -1.29
CA GLY A 54 12.45 4.10 -1.58
C GLY A 54 12.22 4.34 -3.07
N VAL A 55 11.34 5.27 -3.38
CA VAL A 55 11.00 5.72 -4.74
C VAL A 55 11.73 7.04 -5.01
N SER A 56 12.17 7.24 -6.23
CA SER A 56 12.81 8.49 -6.64
C SER A 56 11.87 9.70 -6.53
N GLU A 57 12.43 10.88 -6.28
CA GLU A 57 11.66 12.12 -6.15
C GLU A 57 10.82 12.40 -7.41
N GLU A 58 11.40 12.20 -8.61
CA GLU A 58 10.69 12.36 -9.87
C GLU A 58 9.44 11.46 -9.98
N ASN A 59 9.56 10.19 -9.61
CA ASN A 59 8.45 9.27 -9.65
C ASN A 59 7.45 9.51 -8.50
N CYS A 60 7.89 10.01 -7.35
CA CYS A 60 7.00 10.46 -6.28
C CYS A 60 6.08 11.58 -6.75
N GLU A 61 6.61 12.63 -7.39
CA GLU A 61 5.81 13.75 -7.90
C GLU A 61 4.73 13.28 -8.88
N LYS A 62 5.10 12.44 -9.85
CA LYS A 62 4.17 11.88 -10.84
C LYS A 62 3.11 10.99 -10.18
N LEU A 63 3.53 10.15 -9.23
CA LEU A 63 2.65 9.27 -8.47
C LEU A 63 1.63 10.06 -7.65
N PHE A 64 2.06 11.12 -6.98
CA PHE A 64 1.18 11.95 -6.18
C PHE A 64 0.15 12.69 -7.04
N ALA A 65 0.56 13.19 -8.21
CA ALA A 65 -0.36 13.76 -9.19
C ALA A 65 -1.39 12.73 -9.69
N PHE A 66 -0.97 11.47 -9.90
CA PHE A 66 -1.88 10.37 -10.25
C PHE A 66 -2.87 10.04 -9.13
N LEU A 67 -2.43 10.02 -7.87
CA LEU A 67 -3.24 9.61 -6.72
C LEU A 67 -4.25 10.68 -6.29
N ALA A 68 -3.95 11.96 -6.46
CA ALA A 68 -4.77 13.08 -5.96
C ALA A 68 -6.26 12.95 -6.31
N PRO A 69 -6.69 12.75 -7.56
CA PRO A 69 -8.11 12.63 -7.90
C PRO A 69 -8.80 11.39 -7.30
N TYR A 70 -8.05 10.34 -6.97
CA TYR A 70 -8.61 9.17 -6.29
C TYR A 70 -8.84 9.44 -4.80
N ILE A 71 -7.95 10.20 -4.17
CA ILE A 71 -8.11 10.64 -2.78
C ILE A 71 -9.33 11.54 -2.66
N GLU A 72 -9.49 12.52 -3.55
CA GLU A 72 -10.68 13.38 -3.61
C GLU A 72 -11.96 12.53 -3.76
N THR A 73 -11.97 11.59 -4.70
CA THR A 73 -13.08 10.67 -4.90
C THR A 73 -13.38 9.84 -3.65
N TYR A 74 -12.33 9.34 -2.97
CA TYR A 74 -12.50 8.58 -1.73
C TYR A 74 -13.17 9.44 -0.65
N MET A 75 -12.70 10.66 -0.46
CA MET A 75 -13.26 11.60 0.53
C MET A 75 -14.71 11.98 0.25
N GLU A 76 -15.11 12.01 -1.01
CA GLU A 76 -16.51 12.26 -1.40
C GLU A 76 -17.42 11.05 -1.19
N GLN A 77 -16.93 9.85 -1.52
CA GLN A 77 -17.73 8.62 -1.53
C GLN A 77 -17.85 7.95 -0.16
N PHE A 78 -16.85 8.10 0.68
CA PHE A 78 -16.78 7.42 1.97
C PHE A 78 -16.66 8.39 3.14
N PRO A 79 -17.52 8.26 4.18
CA PRO A 79 -17.51 9.15 5.34
C PRO A 79 -16.35 8.85 6.32
N TYR A 80 -15.49 7.88 6.04
CA TYR A 80 -14.43 7.41 6.92
C TYR A 80 -13.61 8.53 7.54
N ILE A 81 -13.09 9.45 6.73
CA ILE A 81 -12.26 10.58 7.21
C ILE A 81 -13.03 11.45 8.20
N LYS A 82 -14.34 11.62 8.00
CA LYS A 82 -15.21 12.39 8.90
C LYS A 82 -15.48 11.67 10.22
N SER A 83 -15.25 10.37 10.28
CA SER A 83 -15.41 9.56 11.50
C SER A 83 -14.17 9.56 12.39
N ILE A 84 -13.02 10.02 11.88
CA ILE A 84 -11.80 10.15 12.67
C ILE A 84 -11.95 11.37 13.57
N GLY A 85 -12.25 11.13 14.86
CA GLY A 85 -12.68 12.14 15.84
C GLY A 85 -11.66 13.24 16.20
N ILE A 86 -10.49 13.26 15.59
CA ILE A 86 -9.43 14.26 15.80
C ILE A 86 -9.45 15.33 14.70
N LEU A 87 -10.25 15.11 13.64
CA LEU A 87 -10.20 15.96 12.46
C LEU A 87 -11.31 17.00 12.46
N SER A 88 -10.91 18.24 12.52
CA SER A 88 -11.67 19.29 11.88
C SER A 88 -11.59 19.10 10.35
N SER A 89 -12.62 19.55 9.63
CA SER A 89 -12.64 19.53 8.15
C SER A 89 -11.42 20.21 7.49
N ASP A 90 -10.58 20.85 8.26
CA ASP A 90 -9.47 21.70 7.81
C ASP A 90 -8.10 21.08 8.12
N CYS A 91 -8.03 19.83 8.55
CA CYS A 91 -6.74 19.18 8.78
C CYS A 91 -6.12 18.78 7.43
N PRO A 92 -5.03 19.42 7.00
CA PRO A 92 -4.40 19.10 5.73
C PRO A 92 -3.80 17.69 5.77
N ILE A 93 -3.96 16.99 4.67
CA ILE A 93 -3.32 15.70 4.42
C ILE A 93 -2.15 15.88 3.48
N THR A 94 -1.17 14.98 3.58
CA THR A 94 0.01 14.95 2.74
C THR A 94 0.38 13.52 2.40
N PHE A 95 1.20 13.34 1.38
CA PHE A 95 1.76 12.05 1.03
C PHE A 95 2.92 11.71 1.96
N GLY A 96 2.93 10.48 2.49
CA GLY A 96 4.12 9.86 3.06
C GLY A 96 5.06 9.37 1.95
N GLU A 97 6.28 9.05 2.32
CA GLU A 97 7.25 8.46 1.39
C GLU A 97 6.74 7.09 0.89
N PRO A 98 6.62 6.88 -0.44
CA PRO A 98 6.27 5.58 -0.98
C PRO A 98 7.46 4.63 -0.98
N TRP A 99 7.16 3.32 -1.01
CA TRP A 99 8.20 2.30 -1.07
C TRP A 99 7.80 1.13 -1.96
N PHE A 100 8.81 0.52 -2.58
CA PHE A 100 8.65 -0.77 -3.27
C PHE A 100 8.78 -1.92 -2.27
N ASN A 101 7.85 -2.86 -2.35
CA ASN A 101 7.92 -4.16 -1.71
C ASN A 101 8.37 -5.19 -2.75
N LEU A 102 9.53 -5.82 -2.56
CA LEU A 102 10.07 -6.85 -3.44
C LEU A 102 9.93 -8.22 -2.76
N GLN A 103 8.99 -9.02 -3.20
CA GLN A 103 8.65 -10.28 -2.57
C GLN A 103 9.04 -11.46 -3.47
N LYS A 104 9.80 -12.39 -2.92
CA LYS A 104 10.14 -13.67 -3.54
C LYS A 104 9.02 -14.70 -3.31
N PRO A 105 8.99 -15.84 -4.04
CA PRO A 105 8.05 -16.93 -3.76
C PRO A 105 8.06 -17.30 -2.28
N ASN A 106 6.87 -17.54 -1.74
CA ASN A 106 6.61 -17.83 -0.32
C ASN A 106 6.81 -16.66 0.66
N HIS A 107 7.31 -15.49 0.23
CA HIS A 107 7.25 -14.29 1.07
C HIS A 107 5.80 -13.82 1.22
N TYR A 108 5.45 -13.36 2.40
CA TYR A 108 4.12 -12.85 2.73
C TYR A 108 4.23 -11.63 3.64
N LEU A 109 3.19 -10.84 3.67
CA LEU A 109 3.02 -9.82 4.71
C LEU A 109 1.89 -10.29 5.63
N PRO A 110 2.15 -10.46 6.94
CA PRO A 110 1.12 -10.85 7.90
C PRO A 110 0.03 -9.80 8.00
N MET A 111 -1.04 -10.13 8.70
CA MET A 111 -2.12 -9.17 8.99
C MET A 111 -1.55 -7.96 9.73
N HIS A 112 -1.74 -6.77 9.18
CA HIS A 112 -1.25 -5.51 9.72
C HIS A 112 -2.14 -4.35 9.26
N MET A 113 -1.91 -3.19 9.83
CA MET A 113 -2.47 -1.90 9.45
C MET A 113 -1.35 -0.86 9.42
N HIS A 114 -1.64 0.30 8.90
CA HIS A 114 -0.70 1.43 8.88
C HIS A 114 -1.23 2.60 9.68
N ASP A 115 -0.30 3.45 10.12
CA ASP A 115 -0.61 4.79 10.59
C ASP A 115 -0.95 5.70 9.41
N GLY A 116 -1.86 6.64 9.62
CA GLY A 116 -2.27 7.59 8.58
C GLY A 116 -3.77 7.59 8.32
N VAL A 117 -4.14 8.22 7.23
CA VAL A 117 -5.54 8.38 6.81
C VAL A 117 -5.92 7.30 5.81
N LEU A 118 -5.18 7.22 4.71
CA LEU A 118 -5.38 6.24 3.65
C LEU A 118 -4.05 5.56 3.32
N SER A 119 -4.13 4.32 2.89
CA SER A 119 -3.02 3.56 2.32
C SER A 119 -3.34 3.17 0.90
N TYR A 120 -2.30 2.95 0.11
CA TYR A 120 -2.47 2.45 -1.24
C TYR A 120 -1.45 1.36 -1.56
N SER A 121 -1.83 0.49 -2.51
CA SER A 121 -0.96 -0.53 -3.09
C SER A 121 -1.19 -0.59 -4.59
N ILE A 122 -0.10 -0.63 -5.35
CA ILE A 122 -0.08 -0.76 -6.81
C ILE A 122 0.78 -1.97 -7.16
N TRP A 123 0.21 -2.96 -7.81
CA TRP A 123 0.93 -4.16 -8.24
C TRP A 123 1.59 -3.91 -9.57
N LEU A 124 2.91 -3.66 -9.57
CA LEU A 124 3.68 -3.39 -10.78
C LEU A 124 4.07 -4.68 -11.51
N GLN A 125 4.41 -5.73 -10.75
CA GLN A 125 4.75 -7.03 -11.32
C GLN A 125 4.11 -8.14 -10.49
N LEU A 126 3.38 -9.01 -11.18
CA LEU A 126 2.70 -10.18 -10.61
C LEU A 126 3.13 -11.43 -11.39
N PRO A 127 4.15 -12.18 -10.94
CA PRO A 127 4.63 -13.36 -11.68
C PRO A 127 3.65 -14.53 -11.63
N ALA A 128 2.87 -14.63 -10.56
CA ALA A 128 1.87 -15.66 -10.37
C ALA A 128 0.67 -15.16 -9.56
N SER A 129 -0.39 -15.96 -9.53
CA SER A 129 -1.59 -15.64 -8.76
C SER A 129 -1.32 -15.59 -7.27
N SER A 130 -1.94 -14.65 -6.60
CA SER A 130 -1.88 -14.46 -5.14
C SER A 130 -3.15 -13.79 -4.63
N GLU A 131 -3.23 -13.57 -3.31
CA GLU A 131 -4.37 -12.89 -2.69
C GLU A 131 -3.89 -11.69 -1.87
N PHE A 132 -4.66 -10.60 -1.96
CA PHE A 132 -4.64 -9.50 -1.01
C PHE A 132 -5.93 -9.58 -0.19
N ILE A 133 -5.84 -9.48 1.14
CA ILE A 133 -6.96 -9.73 2.03
C ILE A 133 -7.19 -8.52 2.90
N PHE A 134 -8.42 -8.04 2.95
CA PHE A 134 -8.91 -7.16 4.00
C PHE A 134 -9.60 -7.99 5.08
N SER A 135 -9.30 -7.71 6.35
CA SER A 135 -10.02 -8.28 7.50
C SER A 135 -10.74 -7.17 8.28
N TYR A 136 -12.00 -7.38 8.54
CA TYR A 136 -12.88 -6.39 9.16
C TYR A 136 -13.88 -7.04 10.12
N ALA A 137 -14.41 -6.25 11.05
CA ALA A 137 -15.53 -6.69 11.89
C ALA A 137 -16.86 -6.41 11.17
N THR A 138 -17.70 -7.43 11.08
CA THR A 138 -19.09 -7.26 10.61
C THR A 138 -19.90 -6.47 11.62
N ILE A 139 -21.09 -5.99 11.23
CA ILE A 139 -22.03 -5.30 12.12
C ILE A 139 -22.41 -6.11 13.37
N THR A 140 -22.27 -7.43 13.32
CA THR A 140 -22.49 -8.33 14.45
C THR A 140 -21.24 -8.58 15.31
N GLY A 141 -20.11 -7.91 14.99
CA GLY A 141 -18.83 -8.06 15.68
C GLY A 141 -18.02 -9.30 15.27
N LYS A 142 -18.49 -10.08 14.29
CA LYS A 142 -17.76 -11.22 13.77
C LYS A 142 -16.63 -10.73 12.85
N SER A 143 -15.41 -11.26 13.02
CA SER A 143 -14.33 -11.06 12.03
C SER A 143 -14.69 -11.75 10.71
N SER A 144 -14.42 -11.07 9.61
CA SER A 144 -14.64 -11.56 8.25
C SER A 144 -13.53 -11.05 7.33
N ASP A 145 -13.21 -11.85 6.31
CA ASP A 145 -12.20 -11.53 5.33
C ASP A 145 -12.85 -11.23 3.97
N TYR A 146 -12.35 -10.20 3.32
CA TYR A 146 -12.64 -9.91 1.92
C TYR A 146 -11.38 -10.14 1.10
N ARG A 147 -11.44 -11.07 0.14
CA ARG A 147 -10.30 -11.55 -0.64
C ARG A 147 -10.31 -10.95 -2.04
N ILE A 148 -9.22 -10.34 -2.42
CA ILE A 148 -8.97 -9.82 -3.76
C ILE A 148 -7.97 -10.77 -4.42
N ASN A 149 -8.47 -11.56 -5.37
CA ASN A 149 -7.62 -12.43 -6.17
C ASN A 149 -6.85 -11.57 -7.18
N LEU A 150 -5.55 -11.81 -7.23
CA LEU A 150 -4.61 -11.16 -8.12
C LEU A 150 -4.01 -12.19 -9.05
N THR A 151 -3.93 -11.87 -10.32
CA THR A 151 -3.34 -12.69 -11.37
C THR A 151 -2.29 -11.89 -12.14
N PRO A 152 -1.43 -12.52 -12.95
CA PRO A 152 -0.46 -11.79 -13.77
C PRO A 152 -1.07 -10.70 -14.65
N THR A 153 -2.33 -10.84 -15.04
CA THR A 153 -3.05 -9.84 -15.85
C THR A 153 -3.51 -8.61 -15.05
N ASP A 154 -3.39 -8.64 -13.73
CA ASP A 154 -3.72 -7.51 -12.85
C ASP A 154 -2.51 -6.58 -12.60
N SER A 155 -1.42 -6.69 -13.37
CA SER A 155 -0.33 -5.70 -13.32
C SER A 155 -0.86 -4.30 -13.63
N GLY A 156 -0.46 -3.33 -12.80
CA GLY A 156 -1.02 -1.98 -12.78
C GLY A 156 -2.23 -1.81 -11.86
N LYS A 157 -2.84 -2.88 -11.36
CA LYS A 157 -3.96 -2.77 -10.41
C LYS A 157 -3.56 -1.93 -9.19
N PHE A 158 -4.46 -1.06 -8.81
CA PHE A 158 -4.29 -0.09 -7.74
C PHE A 158 -5.46 -0.16 -6.77
N LEU A 159 -5.15 -0.15 -5.48
CA LEU A 159 -6.13 -0.03 -4.40
C LEU A 159 -5.80 1.17 -3.52
N LEU A 160 -6.83 1.91 -3.10
CA LEU A 160 -6.77 2.97 -2.10
C LEU A 160 -7.81 2.67 -1.02
N PHE A 161 -7.39 2.60 0.24
CA PHE A 161 -8.19 2.12 1.36
C PHE A 161 -7.80 2.80 2.69
N PRO A 162 -8.64 2.74 3.74
CA PRO A 162 -8.29 3.25 5.08
C PRO A 162 -6.99 2.64 5.60
N SER A 163 -6.06 3.45 6.11
CA SER A 163 -4.80 2.95 6.67
C SER A 163 -5.01 1.99 7.83
N THR A 164 -6.05 2.22 8.63
CA THR A 164 -6.41 1.38 9.79
C THR A 164 -7.13 0.08 9.42
N LEU A 165 -7.46 -0.13 8.14
CA LEU A 165 -8.09 -1.37 7.69
C LEU A 165 -7.05 -2.50 7.70
N ASN A 166 -7.27 -3.50 8.55
CA ASN A 166 -6.39 -4.66 8.62
C ASN A 166 -6.31 -5.38 7.28
N HIS A 167 -5.09 -5.64 6.82
CA HIS A 167 -4.85 -6.32 5.56
C HIS A 167 -3.62 -7.22 5.60
N ALA A 168 -3.61 -8.18 4.70
CA ALA A 168 -2.51 -9.14 4.56
C ALA A 168 -2.22 -9.39 3.08
N VAL A 169 -0.99 -9.75 2.78
CA VAL A 169 -0.55 -10.16 1.43
C VAL A 169 -0.12 -11.61 1.48
N HIS A 170 -0.89 -12.48 0.83
CA HIS A 170 -0.57 -13.88 0.76
C HIS A 170 0.63 -14.15 -0.17
N PRO A 171 1.40 -15.22 0.08
CA PRO A 171 2.50 -15.58 -0.78
C PRO A 171 1.98 -15.99 -2.16
N PHE A 172 2.79 -15.78 -3.18
CA PHE A 172 2.62 -16.43 -4.46
C PHE A 172 3.53 -17.67 -4.54
N LYS A 173 3.17 -18.62 -5.39
CA LYS A 173 3.95 -19.82 -5.63
C LYS A 173 4.56 -19.75 -7.00
N SER A 174 5.84 -20.11 -7.09
CA SER A 174 6.57 -20.29 -8.33
C SER A 174 7.61 -21.39 -8.18
N ASP A 175 7.89 -22.07 -9.28
CA ASP A 175 8.98 -23.03 -9.38
C ASP A 175 10.34 -22.34 -9.57
N ASP A 176 10.35 -21.07 -10.04
CA ASP A 176 11.54 -20.24 -10.11
C ASP A 176 11.68 -19.38 -8.84
N PRO A 177 12.67 -19.67 -7.99
CA PRO A 177 12.90 -18.91 -6.76
C PRO A 177 13.36 -17.45 -7.01
N ASN A 178 13.75 -17.12 -8.23
CA ASN A 178 14.20 -15.78 -8.60
C ASN A 178 13.05 -14.86 -9.01
N GLU A 179 11.87 -15.39 -9.30
CA GLU A 179 10.72 -14.54 -9.61
C GLU A 179 10.43 -13.58 -8.47
N THR A 180 10.05 -12.36 -8.84
CA THR A 180 9.78 -11.28 -7.87
C THR A 180 8.43 -10.65 -8.14
N ARG A 181 7.60 -10.57 -7.12
CA ARG A 181 6.44 -9.70 -7.10
C ARG A 181 6.90 -8.31 -6.66
N ILE A 182 6.56 -7.28 -7.44
CA ILE A 182 6.88 -5.88 -7.15
C ILE A 182 5.58 -5.14 -6.87
N VAL A 183 5.47 -4.61 -5.66
CA VAL A 183 4.32 -3.81 -5.23
C VAL A 183 4.82 -2.47 -4.73
N LEU A 184 4.26 -1.39 -5.26
CA LEU A 184 4.47 -0.04 -4.76
C LEU A 184 3.40 0.26 -3.72
N SER A 185 3.80 0.68 -2.54
CA SER A 185 2.90 1.02 -1.43
C SER A 185 3.23 2.40 -0.87
N GLY A 186 2.28 2.98 -0.15
CA GLY A 186 2.49 4.23 0.58
C GLY A 186 1.25 4.64 1.37
N ASN A 187 1.41 5.71 2.14
CA ASN A 187 0.38 6.22 3.03
C ASN A 187 0.08 7.70 2.75
N ILE A 188 -1.15 8.08 2.99
CA ILE A 188 -1.59 9.47 3.09
C ILE A 188 -1.67 9.79 4.58
N LEU A 189 -0.94 10.80 5.01
CA LEU A 189 -0.74 11.18 6.40
C LEU A 189 -1.41 12.50 6.71
N PHE A 190 -1.62 12.80 7.99
CA PHE A 190 -1.88 14.16 8.43
C PHE A 190 -0.58 14.97 8.35
N GLN A 191 -0.64 16.20 7.89
CA GLN A 191 0.55 17.02 7.68
C GLN A 191 1.41 17.15 8.93
N GLY A 192 0.80 17.38 10.11
CA GLY A 192 1.53 17.47 11.38
C GLY A 192 2.25 16.18 11.78
N VAL A 193 1.71 15.01 11.42
CA VAL A 193 2.34 13.70 11.66
C VAL A 193 3.52 13.50 10.72
N ALA A 194 3.39 13.88 9.46
CA ALA A 194 4.48 13.82 8.49
C ALA A 194 5.70 14.65 8.92
N GLU A 195 5.48 15.85 9.44
CA GLU A 195 6.54 16.71 9.97
C GLU A 195 7.26 16.07 11.16
N LEU A 196 6.53 15.40 12.06
CA LEU A 196 7.11 14.67 13.19
C LEU A 196 7.91 13.45 12.77
N ILE A 197 7.45 12.68 11.81
CA ILE A 197 8.16 11.53 11.25
C ILE A 197 9.47 11.99 10.60
N ASN A 198 9.41 13.00 9.73
CA ASN A 198 10.57 13.54 9.02
C ASN A 198 11.60 14.19 9.97
N SER A 199 11.17 14.67 11.13
CA SER A 199 12.06 15.24 12.16
C SER A 199 12.72 14.19 13.06
N ASN A 200 12.52 12.90 12.83
CA ASN A 200 12.97 11.79 13.69
C ASN A 200 12.48 11.88 15.16
N GLN A 201 11.44 12.64 15.43
CA GLN A 201 10.89 12.78 16.79
C GLN A 201 9.94 11.65 17.18
N ILE A 202 9.53 10.80 16.21
CA ILE A 202 8.70 9.61 16.45
C ILE A 202 9.42 8.36 15.93
N ASN A 203 10.49 7.95 16.60
CA ASN A 203 11.12 6.65 16.34
C ASN A 203 10.63 5.53 17.27
N ASN A 204 9.54 5.73 18.01
CA ASN A 204 9.13 4.83 19.11
C ASN A 204 7.67 4.34 19.05
N PHE A 205 7.00 4.45 17.92
CA PHE A 205 5.65 3.88 17.76
C PHE A 205 5.63 2.86 16.61
N THR A 206 6.30 1.72 16.83
CA THR A 206 6.12 0.48 16.06
C THR A 206 5.71 -0.63 16.99
#